data_0dbb2a8634089793ebdf684a7904929d
#
_entry.id   0dbb2a8634089793ebdf684a7904929d
#
_cell.length_a   1.000
_cell.length_b   1.000
_cell.length_c   1.000
_cell.angle_alpha   90.00
_cell.angle_beta   90.00
_cell.angle_gamma   90.00
#
_symmetry.space_group_name_H-M   'P 1'
#
loop_
_entity.id
_entity.type
_entity.pdbx_description
1 polymer ?
#
loop_
_entity_poly.entity_id
_entity_poly.type
_entity_poly.pdbx_seq_one_letter_code
_entity_poly.pdbx_strand_id
1 'polypeptide(L)'
;ILEVSILFNDQNVRLYNVHFPSNFNDLQMRIESFDLLKELHIEHSDASIALGDFNLNSKDDRKENVYKSQEDQWYVAHREGCQSCKGSYYYGYGKSWDFLDTIFVSRDRGIAFDKDSINVLKTDFNTYKESGKPHRFDPKTKKGVSDHFPMVARINLN
;
A
#
# COMPACT_ATOMS: atom_id res chain seq x y z
N ILE A 1 -5.73 9.54 7.58
CA ILE A 1 -5.04 9.97 6.34
C ILE A 1 -4.28 11.25 6.66
N LEU A 2 -2.98 11.29 6.32
CA LEU A 2 -2.17 12.50 6.34
C LEU A 2 -1.92 12.92 4.89
N GLU A 3 -2.32 14.14 4.55
CA GLU A 3 -2.10 14.72 3.22
C GLU A 3 -0.89 15.67 3.23
N VAL A 4 -0.05 15.57 2.20
CA VAL A 4 1.09 16.46 1.95
C VAL A 4 1.11 16.83 0.46
N SER A 5 1.26 18.11 0.13
CA SER A 5 1.52 18.56 -1.23
C SER A 5 3.02 18.77 -1.41
N ILE A 6 3.57 18.21 -2.48
CA ILE A 6 4.96 18.41 -2.87
C ILE A 6 5.04 19.02 -4.27
N LEU A 7 6.00 19.91 -4.49
CA LEU A 7 6.32 20.45 -5.81
C LEU A 7 7.48 19.66 -6.38
N PHE A 8 7.27 19.00 -7.52
CA PHE A 8 8.30 18.25 -8.22
C PHE A 8 8.31 18.62 -9.70
N ASN A 9 9.41 19.16 -10.20
CA ASN A 9 9.53 19.66 -11.59
C ASN A 9 8.36 20.60 -12.00
N ASP A 10 8.05 21.58 -11.13
CA ASP A 10 6.96 22.53 -11.29
C ASP A 10 5.55 21.92 -11.36
N GLN A 11 5.40 20.65 -11.02
CA GLN A 11 4.12 19.97 -10.89
C GLN A 11 3.79 19.70 -9.42
N ASN A 12 2.58 20.00 -9.01
CA ASN A 12 2.09 19.61 -7.71
C ASN A 12 1.74 18.11 -7.71
N VAL A 13 2.23 17.41 -6.70
CA VAL A 13 1.88 16.01 -6.41
C VAL A 13 1.36 15.92 -4.99
N ARG A 14 0.19 15.32 -4.83
CA ARG A 14 -0.40 15.07 -3.51
C ARG A 14 -0.03 13.68 -3.02
N LEU A 15 0.49 13.64 -1.81
CA LEU A 15 0.78 12.40 -1.12
C LEU A 15 -0.23 12.19 0.01
N TYR A 16 -0.88 11.03 0.01
CA TYR A 16 -1.75 10.58 1.08
C TYR A 16 -1.05 9.43 1.81
N ASN A 17 -0.55 9.68 3.01
CA ASN A 17 -0.03 8.61 3.86
C ASN A 17 -1.19 8.05 4.68
N VAL A 18 -1.43 6.74 4.57
CA VAL A 18 -2.58 6.08 5.18
C VAL A 18 -2.16 4.99 6.16
N HIS A 19 -2.96 4.86 7.22
CA HIS A 19 -3.02 3.68 8.07
C HIS A 19 -4.50 3.48 8.41
N PHE A 20 -5.17 2.59 7.67
CA PHE A 20 -6.60 2.36 7.81
C PHE A 20 -6.92 1.47 9.02
N PRO A 21 -8.19 1.44 9.49
CA PRO A 21 -8.58 0.61 10.62
C PRO A 21 -8.17 -0.86 10.44
N SER A 22 -7.58 -1.44 11.47
CA SER A 22 -7.08 -2.82 11.43
C SER A 22 -8.20 -3.85 11.28
N ASN A 23 -7.83 -5.09 10.95
CA ASN A 23 -8.78 -6.21 10.82
C ASN A 23 -9.55 -6.58 12.10
N PHE A 24 -9.20 -5.98 13.25
CA PHE A 24 -9.98 -6.09 14.48
C PHE A 24 -11.21 -5.15 14.51
N ASN A 25 -11.24 -4.16 13.62
CA ASN A 25 -12.37 -3.25 13.45
C ASN A 25 -13.31 -3.77 12.36
N ASP A 26 -14.52 -3.20 12.31
CA ASP A 26 -15.47 -3.51 11.27
C ASP A 26 -14.88 -3.23 9.86
N LEU A 27 -15.18 -4.12 8.92
CA LEU A 27 -14.79 -3.93 7.51
C LEU A 27 -15.37 -2.64 6.93
N GLN A 28 -16.58 -2.26 7.37
CA GLN A 28 -17.22 -1.03 6.93
C GLN A 28 -16.36 0.22 7.18
N MET A 29 -15.66 0.28 8.32
CA MET A 29 -14.75 1.40 8.61
C MET A 29 -13.60 1.51 7.60
N ARG A 30 -13.10 0.36 7.09
CA ARG A 30 -12.08 0.37 6.02
C ARG A 30 -12.66 0.83 4.70
N ILE A 31 -13.86 0.36 4.34
CA ILE A 31 -14.56 0.80 3.12
C ILE A 31 -14.76 2.33 3.16
N GLU A 32 -15.28 2.87 4.26
CA GLU A 32 -15.44 4.31 4.45
C GLU A 32 -14.10 5.08 4.37
N SER A 33 -12.99 4.45 4.79
CA SER A 33 -11.66 5.05 4.65
C SER A 33 -11.19 5.11 3.18
N PHE A 34 -11.54 4.11 2.35
CA PHE A 34 -11.31 4.15 0.90
C PHE A 34 -12.20 5.20 0.22
N ASP A 35 -13.46 5.32 0.62
CA ASP A 35 -14.38 6.33 0.11
C ASP A 35 -13.87 7.74 0.42
N LEU A 36 -13.42 7.99 1.66
CA LEU A 36 -12.79 9.25 2.05
C LEU A 36 -11.52 9.54 1.22
N LEU A 37 -10.67 8.54 0.99
CA LEU A 37 -9.48 8.72 0.16
C LEU A 37 -9.87 9.10 -1.28
N LYS A 38 -10.92 8.50 -1.82
CA LYS A 38 -11.46 8.83 -3.14
C LYS A 38 -12.02 10.25 -3.17
N GLU A 39 -12.76 10.69 -2.17
CA GLU A 39 -13.27 12.06 -2.02
C GLU A 39 -12.12 13.08 -2.02
N LEU A 40 -11.12 12.89 -1.16
CA LEU A 40 -9.93 13.75 -1.10
C LEU A 40 -9.19 13.82 -2.45
N HIS A 41 -9.12 12.71 -3.16
CA HIS A 41 -8.48 12.66 -4.47
C HIS A 41 -9.23 13.46 -5.54
N ILE A 42 -10.57 13.38 -5.58
CA ILE A 42 -11.38 14.07 -6.59
C ILE A 42 -11.54 15.57 -6.33
N GLU A 43 -11.30 16.05 -5.11
CA GLU A 43 -11.30 17.48 -4.78
C GLU A 43 -10.22 18.26 -5.53
N HIS A 44 -9.19 17.58 -6.04
CA HIS A 44 -8.03 18.18 -6.69
C HIS A 44 -7.76 17.54 -8.04
N SER A 45 -7.21 18.30 -8.97
CA SER A 45 -6.77 17.82 -10.29
C SER A 45 -5.31 17.38 -10.33
N ASP A 46 -4.56 17.60 -9.24
CA ASP A 46 -3.14 17.28 -9.15
C ASP A 46 -2.90 15.76 -9.26
N ALA A 47 -1.72 15.38 -9.76
CA ALA A 47 -1.24 14.01 -9.64
C ALA A 47 -1.23 13.57 -8.17
N SER A 48 -1.65 12.36 -7.89
CA SER A 48 -1.81 11.91 -6.50
C SER A 48 -1.22 10.51 -6.29
N ILE A 49 -0.65 10.32 -5.12
CA ILE A 49 -0.10 9.05 -4.65
C ILE A 49 -0.66 8.79 -3.25
N ALA A 50 -1.29 7.63 -3.04
CA ALA A 50 -1.63 7.20 -1.70
C ALA A 50 -0.78 5.96 -1.35
N LEU A 51 -0.21 5.94 -0.15
CA LEU A 51 0.69 4.87 0.28
C LEU A 51 0.56 4.60 1.79
N GLY A 52 0.80 3.36 2.18
CA GLY A 52 0.76 2.95 3.57
C GLY A 52 0.07 1.62 3.79
N ASP A 53 -0.39 1.41 5.02
CA ASP A 53 -1.14 0.24 5.44
C ASP A 53 -2.65 0.48 5.26
N PHE A 54 -3.23 -0.14 4.24
CA PHE A 54 -4.67 -0.08 3.96
C PHE A 54 -5.45 -1.12 4.77
N ASN A 55 -4.77 -2.03 5.46
CA ASN A 55 -5.37 -3.05 6.31
C ASN A 55 -6.47 -3.90 5.63
N LEU A 56 -6.43 -4.00 4.29
CA LEU A 56 -7.39 -4.77 3.50
C LEU A 56 -6.77 -6.11 3.08
N ASN A 57 -7.20 -7.19 3.70
CA ASN A 57 -6.76 -8.52 3.33
C ASN A 57 -7.48 -9.02 2.08
N SER A 58 -6.89 -10.01 1.39
CA SER A 58 -7.41 -10.56 0.14
C SER A 58 -8.78 -11.25 0.26
N LYS A 59 -9.19 -11.68 1.46
CA LYS A 59 -10.52 -12.27 1.69
C LYS A 59 -11.59 -11.18 1.69
N ASP A 60 -11.34 -10.08 2.40
CA ASP A 60 -12.26 -8.94 2.48
C ASP A 60 -12.35 -8.22 1.13
N ASP A 61 -11.21 -8.04 0.43
CA ASP A 61 -11.21 -7.48 -0.92
C ASP A 61 -12.04 -8.32 -1.90
N ARG A 62 -11.88 -9.66 -1.91
CA ARG A 62 -12.67 -10.54 -2.77
C ARG A 62 -14.17 -10.51 -2.46
N LYS A 63 -14.54 -10.32 -1.20
CA LYS A 63 -15.94 -10.26 -0.78
C LYS A 63 -16.63 -8.98 -1.26
N GLU A 64 -15.97 -7.83 -1.10
CA GLU A 64 -16.55 -6.51 -1.34
C GLU A 64 -16.04 -5.83 -2.62
N ASN A 65 -15.05 -6.43 -3.32
CA ASN A 65 -14.39 -5.87 -4.52
C ASN A 65 -13.81 -4.45 -4.28
N VAL A 66 -13.25 -4.21 -3.10
CA VAL A 66 -12.84 -2.87 -2.66
C VAL A 66 -11.77 -2.28 -3.58
N TYR A 67 -10.67 -3.01 -3.87
CA TYR A 67 -9.66 -2.50 -4.80
C TYR A 67 -10.21 -2.31 -6.22
N LYS A 68 -11.14 -3.18 -6.66
CA LYS A 68 -11.78 -3.04 -7.96
C LYS A 68 -12.62 -1.77 -8.07
N SER A 69 -13.29 -1.37 -6.99
CA SER A 69 -14.07 -0.12 -6.95
C SER A 69 -13.21 1.14 -6.99
N GLN A 70 -11.88 1.02 -6.81
CA GLN A 70 -10.93 2.14 -6.90
C GLN A 70 -10.27 2.26 -8.28
N GLU A 71 -10.43 1.26 -9.17
CA GLU A 71 -9.72 1.18 -10.45
C GLU A 71 -10.12 2.26 -11.46
N ASP A 72 -11.21 2.96 -11.27
CA ASP A 72 -11.61 4.12 -12.07
C ASP A 72 -10.75 5.36 -11.80
N GLN A 73 -10.19 5.48 -10.60
CA GLN A 73 -9.39 6.62 -10.16
C GLN A 73 -7.90 6.29 -9.97
N TRP A 74 -7.58 5.02 -9.67
CA TRP A 74 -6.27 4.62 -9.20
C TRP A 74 -5.70 3.41 -9.94
N TYR A 75 -4.38 3.41 -10.15
CA TYR A 75 -3.58 2.20 -10.35
C TYR A 75 -3.11 1.69 -8.99
N VAL A 76 -3.27 0.42 -8.71
CA VAL A 76 -2.90 -0.21 -7.43
C VAL A 76 -1.64 -1.06 -7.63
N ALA A 77 -0.53 -0.73 -6.96
CA ALA A 77 0.79 -1.28 -7.22
C ALA A 77 0.82 -2.81 -7.28
N HIS A 78 0.33 -3.51 -6.26
CA HIS A 78 0.38 -4.98 -6.21
C HIS A 78 -0.53 -5.67 -7.25
N ARG A 79 -1.41 -4.93 -7.93
CA ARG A 79 -2.25 -5.41 -9.04
C ARG A 79 -1.64 -5.10 -10.40
N GLU A 80 -0.78 -4.07 -10.47
CA GLU A 80 -0.09 -3.65 -11.69
C GLU A 80 1.24 -4.40 -11.91
N GLY A 81 1.89 -4.83 -10.83
CA GLY A 81 3.20 -5.47 -10.86
C GLY A 81 3.43 -6.40 -9.67
N CYS A 82 4.71 -6.71 -9.41
CA CYS A 82 5.11 -7.59 -8.28
C CYS A 82 4.62 -9.04 -8.37
N GLN A 83 4.60 -9.62 -9.57
CA GLN A 83 4.10 -10.98 -9.81
C GLN A 83 4.80 -12.07 -8.97
N SER A 84 6.05 -11.86 -8.58
CA SER A 84 6.82 -12.76 -7.72
C SER A 84 6.59 -12.52 -6.22
N CYS A 85 5.92 -11.42 -5.84
CA CYS A 85 5.69 -11.08 -4.45
C CYS A 85 4.54 -11.90 -3.85
N LYS A 86 4.74 -12.36 -2.63
CA LYS A 86 3.70 -13.10 -1.91
C LYS A 86 2.74 -12.17 -1.13
N GLY A 87 3.24 -11.00 -0.70
CA GLY A 87 2.52 -10.03 0.13
C GLY A 87 3.48 -9.20 0.96
N SER A 88 2.98 -8.14 1.57
CA SER A 88 3.71 -7.31 2.54
C SER A 88 3.63 -7.86 3.96
N TYR A 89 2.59 -8.59 4.29
CA TYR A 89 2.29 -9.13 5.62
C TYR A 89 2.10 -10.64 5.61
N TYR A 90 2.60 -11.33 6.66
CA TYR A 90 2.40 -12.76 6.87
C TYR A 90 1.50 -13.03 8.07
N TYR A 91 0.31 -13.55 7.83
CA TYR A 91 -0.63 -13.96 8.87
C TYR A 91 -0.27 -15.34 9.43
N GLY A 92 0.30 -15.36 10.63
CA GLY A 92 0.86 -16.58 11.22
C GLY A 92 -0.15 -17.70 11.49
N TYR A 93 -1.34 -17.39 11.95
CA TYR A 93 -2.39 -18.38 12.22
C TYR A 93 -2.94 -19.04 10.95
N GLY A 94 -3.21 -18.23 9.93
CA GLY A 94 -3.70 -18.70 8.63
C GLY A 94 -2.60 -19.20 7.70
N LYS A 95 -1.33 -19.02 8.05
CA LYS A 95 -0.15 -19.34 7.22
C LYS A 95 -0.26 -18.75 5.81
N SER A 96 -0.84 -17.57 5.70
CA SER A 96 -1.11 -16.85 4.44
C SER A 96 -0.35 -15.53 4.35
N TRP A 97 -0.17 -15.07 3.12
CA TRP A 97 0.39 -13.77 2.81
C TRP A 97 -0.71 -12.87 2.26
N ASP A 98 -0.67 -11.59 2.64
CA ASP A 98 -1.56 -10.56 2.15
C ASP A 98 -0.79 -9.27 1.82
N PHE A 99 -1.33 -8.47 0.90
CA PHE A 99 -0.88 -7.12 0.63
C PHE A 99 -1.70 -6.14 1.46
N LEU A 100 -1.37 -6.00 2.76
CA LEU A 100 -1.98 -4.97 3.61
C LEU A 100 -1.45 -3.59 3.27
N ASP A 101 -0.16 -3.52 2.87
CA ASP A 101 0.50 -2.31 2.40
C ASP A 101 0.51 -2.29 0.88
N THR A 102 0.22 -1.12 0.32
CA THR A 102 0.29 -0.91 -1.13
C THR A 102 0.54 0.56 -1.47
N ILE A 103 0.67 0.85 -2.77
CA ILE A 103 0.80 2.20 -3.30
C ILE A 103 -0.29 2.38 -4.36
N PHE A 104 -1.01 3.48 -4.28
CA PHE A 104 -1.95 3.95 -5.28
C PHE A 104 -1.33 5.11 -6.05
N VAL A 105 -1.53 5.13 -7.37
CA VAL A 105 -1.14 6.24 -8.23
C VAL A 105 -2.35 6.65 -9.05
N SER A 106 -2.65 7.95 -9.10
CA SER A 106 -3.81 8.47 -9.82
C SER A 106 -3.77 8.14 -11.30
N ARG A 107 -4.92 7.78 -11.87
CA ARG A 107 -5.09 7.61 -13.31
C ARG A 107 -5.17 8.96 -14.02
N ASP A 108 -4.68 9.01 -15.26
CA ASP A 108 -4.89 10.10 -16.20
C ASP A 108 -4.47 11.51 -15.71
N ARG A 109 -3.52 11.57 -14.76
CA ARG A 109 -2.98 12.81 -14.17
C ARG A 109 -1.48 12.99 -14.40
N GLY A 110 -0.95 12.46 -15.51
CA GLY A 110 0.46 12.62 -15.86
C GLY A 110 1.44 11.87 -14.97
N ILE A 111 0.97 10.84 -14.27
CA ILE A 111 1.77 10.02 -13.36
C ILE A 111 1.51 8.53 -13.60
N ALA A 112 2.55 7.70 -13.56
CA ALA A 112 2.42 6.26 -13.77
C ALA A 112 3.49 5.46 -13.05
N PHE A 113 3.19 4.19 -12.74
CA PHE A 113 4.19 3.23 -12.28
C PHE A 113 5.14 2.81 -13.42
N ASP A 114 6.42 2.71 -13.08
CA ASP A 114 7.31 1.75 -13.73
C ASP A 114 6.98 0.36 -13.14
N LYS A 115 6.17 -0.41 -13.86
CA LYS A 115 5.58 -1.67 -13.36
C LYS A 115 6.63 -2.71 -12.95
N ASP A 116 7.78 -2.74 -13.64
CA ASP A 116 8.88 -3.66 -13.36
C ASP A 116 9.62 -3.31 -12.08
N SER A 117 9.48 -2.08 -11.60
CA SER A 117 10.07 -1.61 -10.34
C SER A 117 9.25 -1.94 -9.10
N ILE A 118 7.98 -2.32 -9.26
CA ILE A 118 7.09 -2.62 -8.13
C ILE A 118 7.57 -3.87 -7.42
N ASN A 119 7.90 -3.74 -6.14
CA ASN A 119 8.45 -4.86 -5.37
C ASN A 119 8.13 -4.73 -3.88
N VAL A 120 8.35 -5.83 -3.16
CA VAL A 120 8.37 -5.88 -1.69
C VAL A 120 9.82 -5.90 -1.24
N LEU A 121 10.24 -4.87 -0.49
CA LEU A 121 11.63 -4.71 -0.07
C LEU A 121 11.98 -5.68 1.06
N LYS A 122 12.86 -6.62 0.76
CA LYS A 122 13.42 -7.57 1.72
C LYS A 122 14.91 -7.32 1.90
N THR A 123 15.33 -7.22 3.16
CA THR A 123 16.73 -7.02 3.56
C THR A 123 17.05 -7.94 4.72
N ASP A 124 18.33 -8.07 5.07
CA ASP A 124 18.76 -8.84 6.25
C ASP A 124 18.22 -8.26 7.57
N PHE A 125 17.86 -6.97 7.60
CA PHE A 125 17.34 -6.31 8.79
C PHE A 125 15.86 -6.58 9.02
N ASN A 126 15.08 -6.69 7.94
CA ASN A 126 13.62 -6.80 8.03
C ASN A 126 13.10 -8.22 7.75
N THR A 127 13.99 -9.21 7.59
CA THR A 127 13.62 -10.57 7.20
C THR A 127 14.19 -11.61 8.16
N TYR A 128 13.35 -12.51 8.65
CA TYR A 128 13.82 -13.73 9.32
C TYR A 128 14.49 -14.66 8.30
N LYS A 129 15.80 -14.94 8.49
CA LYS A 129 16.61 -15.74 7.54
C LYS A 129 16.03 -17.13 7.29
N GLU A 130 15.53 -17.80 8.33
CA GLU A 130 15.04 -19.18 8.25
C GLU A 130 13.67 -19.28 7.54
N SER A 131 12.82 -18.26 7.69
CA SER A 131 11.43 -18.33 7.22
C SER A 131 11.11 -17.41 6.06
N GLY A 132 11.98 -16.42 5.80
CA GLY A 132 11.73 -15.38 4.80
C GLY A 132 10.54 -14.46 5.10
N LYS A 133 10.09 -14.43 6.37
CA LYS A 133 8.97 -13.60 6.85
C LYS A 133 9.47 -12.26 7.37
N PRO A 134 8.58 -11.25 7.48
CA PRO A 134 8.94 -9.99 8.13
C PRO A 134 9.49 -10.23 9.54
N HIS A 135 10.60 -9.57 9.86
CA HIS A 135 11.24 -9.64 11.17
C HIS A 135 10.72 -8.52 12.06
N ARG A 136 9.67 -8.84 12.81
CA ARG A 136 9.04 -7.93 13.77
C ARG A 136 10.07 -7.43 14.77
N PHE A 137 10.01 -6.13 15.10
CA PHE A 137 10.86 -5.55 16.13
C PHE A 137 10.65 -6.20 17.49
N ASP A 138 11.74 -6.69 18.08
CA ASP A 138 11.76 -7.22 19.45
C ASP A 138 12.46 -6.21 20.39
N PRO A 139 11.72 -5.59 21.32
CA PRO A 139 12.28 -4.58 22.22
C PRO A 139 13.33 -5.12 23.20
N LYS A 140 13.38 -6.44 23.44
CA LYS A 140 14.36 -7.06 24.34
C LYS A 140 15.72 -7.23 23.64
N THR A 141 15.71 -7.76 22.44
CA THR A 141 16.92 -8.02 21.65
C THR A 141 17.34 -6.86 20.78
N LYS A 142 16.47 -5.84 20.60
CA LYS A 142 16.64 -4.71 19.67
C LYS A 142 16.86 -5.14 18.22
N LYS A 143 16.34 -6.30 17.83
CA LYS A 143 16.41 -6.86 16.49
C LYS A 143 15.05 -6.77 15.80
N GLY A 144 15.09 -6.85 14.45
CA GLY A 144 13.91 -6.72 13.61
C GLY A 144 13.49 -5.26 13.41
N VAL A 145 12.50 -5.05 12.58
CA VAL A 145 12.02 -3.70 12.18
C VAL A 145 10.50 -3.62 12.29
N SER A 146 9.79 -4.47 11.55
CA SER A 146 8.34 -4.47 11.43
C SER A 146 7.84 -5.88 11.13
N ASP A 147 6.61 -6.17 11.44
CA ASP A 147 5.88 -7.37 10.99
C ASP A 147 5.31 -7.22 9.56
N HIS A 148 5.58 -6.08 8.91
CA HIS A 148 5.30 -5.84 7.50
C HIS A 148 6.60 -5.61 6.72
N PHE A 149 6.58 -5.96 5.44
CA PHE A 149 7.60 -5.53 4.48
C PHE A 149 7.15 -4.24 3.79
N PRO A 150 8.06 -3.26 3.58
CA PRO A 150 7.76 -2.09 2.77
C PRO A 150 7.50 -2.48 1.32
N MET A 151 6.49 -1.86 0.71
CA MET A 151 6.36 -1.82 -0.75
C MET A 151 7.16 -0.66 -1.32
N VAL A 152 7.76 -0.89 -2.48
CA VAL A 152 8.54 0.10 -3.23
C VAL A 152 8.12 0.08 -4.69
N ALA A 153 8.11 1.26 -5.31
CA ALA A 153 7.88 1.42 -6.73
C ALA A 153 8.59 2.68 -7.23
N ARG A 154 9.06 2.65 -8.48
CA ARG A 154 9.45 3.85 -9.21
C ARG A 154 8.21 4.43 -9.88
N ILE A 155 8.07 5.75 -9.78
CA ILE A 155 6.96 6.49 -10.35
C ILE A 155 7.53 7.49 -11.33
N ASN A 156 6.97 7.54 -12.53
CA ASN A 156 7.31 8.50 -13.58
C ASN A 156 6.26 9.60 -13.58
N LEU A 157 6.69 10.86 -13.65
CA LEU A 157 5.88 12.03 -13.95
C LEU A 157 6.11 12.39 -15.43
N ASN A 158 5.04 12.53 -16.20
CA ASN A 158 5.05 12.83 -17.62
C ASN A 158 4.80 14.32 -17.88
#